data_7a392830ce35cc4d11706bb14ab21451
#
_entry.id   7a392830ce35cc4d11706bb14ab21451
#
_cell.length_a   1.000
_cell.length_b   1.000
_cell.length_c   1.000
_cell.angle_alpha   90.00
_cell.angle_beta   90.00
_cell.angle_gamma   90.00
#
_symmetry.space_group_name_H-M   'P 1'
#
loop_
_entity.id
_entity.type
_entity.pdbx_description
1 polymer ?
#
loop_
_entity_poly.entity_id
_entity_poly.type
_entity_poly.pdbx_seq_one_letter_code
_entity_poly.pdbx_strand_id
1 'polypeptide(L)'
;MNITIKRIETEEEIRGKAFVHWKAWHEAYTGLVNQEYLDKLTLEVCEKMAFGRTDNIFVAKDGDRVVGFVVYGDRGEENPETGEIIAIYVLAEYYGTGVGRQLMEAGMEQLKGYPRICLWVLKDNGRAIRFYEKSGFRPDGEELFHPRLAASEIRMVFEGNRMRIETERLMITDFTMDMAGDVHRNSLDEENRRFVPDEVFETEEDAREAVGFLMSQYGRTDGPQVHPVLLKDSGENIGYVQMAPLDGGTREIGYHITTQYTGNGYATEAVRAFLPVMAEKLGIREVQGVCLMENTASRHVLLKCGFEPVFEGTGDYQGEKREIFRSVRRIPEHGTEE
;
A
#
# COMPACT_ATOMS: atom_id res chain seq x y z
N MET A 1 -3.00 20.43 27.43
CA MET A 1 -2.76 19.02 27.08
C MET A 1 -1.54 18.98 26.18
N ASN A 2 -0.46 18.34 26.62
CA ASN A 2 0.79 18.26 25.85
C ASN A 2 1.04 16.77 25.51
N ILE A 3 0.42 16.30 24.42
CA ILE A 3 0.49 14.90 24.03
C ILE A 3 1.76 14.64 23.23
N THR A 4 2.51 13.62 23.64
CA THR A 4 3.69 13.11 22.93
C THR A 4 3.47 11.64 22.58
N ILE A 5 3.72 11.28 21.32
CA ILE A 5 3.72 9.89 20.87
C ILE A 5 5.17 9.45 20.73
N LYS A 6 5.56 8.35 21.39
CA LYS A 6 6.92 7.81 21.32
C LYS A 6 6.91 6.29 21.45
N ARG A 7 8.02 5.64 21.08
CA ARG A 7 8.22 4.21 21.37
C ARG A 7 8.33 4.01 22.87
N ILE A 8 7.81 2.89 23.36
CA ILE A 8 7.93 2.50 24.76
C ILE A 8 9.38 2.14 25.06
N GLU A 9 9.94 2.65 26.17
CA GLU A 9 11.36 2.47 26.51
C GLU A 9 11.62 2.22 27.99
N THR A 10 10.82 2.81 28.89
CA THR A 10 11.08 2.72 30.33
C THR A 10 10.10 1.80 31.06
N GLU A 11 10.51 1.33 32.24
CA GLU A 11 9.62 0.52 33.09
C GLU A 11 8.36 1.28 33.50
N GLU A 12 8.46 2.59 33.74
CA GLU A 12 7.31 3.42 34.07
C GLU A 12 6.32 3.46 32.90
N GLU A 13 6.81 3.56 31.67
CA GLU A 13 5.98 3.53 30.47
C GLU A 13 5.33 2.16 30.28
N ILE A 14 6.05 1.05 30.57
CA ILE A 14 5.50 -0.31 30.52
C ILE A 14 4.38 -0.47 31.54
N ARG A 15 4.57 -0.01 32.80
CA ARG A 15 3.52 -0.01 33.84
C ARG A 15 2.35 0.89 33.44
N GLY A 16 2.64 2.08 32.89
CA GLY A 16 1.63 2.98 32.37
C GLY A 16 0.79 2.38 31.26
N LYS A 17 1.42 1.67 30.31
CA LYS A 17 0.72 0.90 29.27
C LYS A 17 -0.15 -0.20 29.86
N ALA A 18 0.34 -0.93 30.88
CA ALA A 18 -0.44 -1.94 31.58
C ALA A 18 -1.69 -1.36 32.26
N PHE A 19 -1.54 -0.21 32.91
CA PHE A 19 -2.66 0.50 33.52
C PHE A 19 -3.71 0.92 32.47
N VAL A 20 -3.25 1.50 31.35
CA VAL A 20 -4.15 1.87 30.23
C VAL A 20 -4.89 0.63 29.70
N HIS A 21 -4.18 -0.49 29.51
CA HIS A 21 -4.78 -1.73 29.04
C HIS A 21 -5.89 -2.21 30.00
N TRP A 22 -5.56 -2.36 31.26
CA TRP A 22 -6.52 -2.76 32.28
C TRP A 22 -7.74 -1.84 32.33
N LYS A 23 -7.51 -0.53 32.45
CA LYS A 23 -8.59 0.44 32.63
C LYS A 23 -9.45 0.57 31.38
N ALA A 24 -8.85 0.68 30.20
CA ALA A 24 -9.58 0.82 28.95
C ALA A 24 -10.45 -0.41 28.65
N TRP A 25 -10.00 -1.63 29.02
CA TRP A 25 -10.82 -2.83 28.86
C TRP A 25 -12.09 -2.76 29.73
N HIS A 26 -11.95 -2.39 31.00
CA HIS A 26 -13.09 -2.25 31.90
C HIS A 26 -14.03 -1.12 31.47
N GLU A 27 -13.51 -0.02 30.94
CA GLU A 27 -14.31 1.11 30.45
C GLU A 27 -15.03 0.80 29.13
N ALA A 28 -14.37 0.08 28.21
CA ALA A 28 -14.88 -0.12 26.86
C ALA A 28 -15.72 -1.40 26.68
N TYR A 29 -15.45 -2.45 27.47
CA TYR A 29 -15.99 -3.78 27.21
C TYR A 29 -16.96 -4.28 28.30
N THR A 30 -17.18 -3.52 29.37
CA THR A 30 -18.25 -3.81 30.33
C THR A 30 -19.60 -3.87 29.60
N GLY A 31 -20.26 -5.03 29.72
CA GLY A 31 -21.52 -5.30 29.04
C GLY A 31 -21.40 -5.77 27.57
N LEU A 32 -20.19 -5.79 27.00
CA LEU A 32 -19.95 -6.31 25.65
C LEU A 32 -19.31 -7.70 25.65
N VAL A 33 -18.60 -8.06 26.72
CA VAL A 33 -17.94 -9.37 26.87
C VAL A 33 -18.33 -10.03 28.20
N ASN A 34 -17.98 -11.30 28.35
CA ASN A 34 -18.19 -12.05 29.58
C ASN A 34 -17.55 -11.34 30.78
N GLN A 35 -18.35 -11.00 31.79
CA GLN A 35 -17.88 -10.29 33.00
C GLN A 35 -16.82 -11.10 33.76
N GLU A 36 -16.97 -12.43 33.86
CA GLU A 36 -15.97 -13.29 34.53
C GLU A 36 -14.58 -13.17 33.88
N TYR A 37 -14.53 -12.95 32.56
CA TYR A 37 -13.27 -12.71 31.86
C TYR A 37 -12.67 -11.35 32.25
N LEU A 38 -13.49 -10.28 32.29
CA LEU A 38 -13.05 -8.95 32.73
C LEU A 38 -12.54 -8.95 34.15
N ASP A 39 -13.24 -9.65 35.06
CA ASP A 39 -12.84 -9.74 36.47
C ASP A 39 -11.48 -10.44 36.67
N LYS A 40 -11.12 -11.35 35.74
CA LYS A 40 -9.80 -12.02 35.72
C LYS A 40 -8.71 -11.16 35.11
N LEU A 41 -9.05 -10.13 34.31
CA LEU A 41 -8.11 -9.20 33.73
C LEU A 41 -7.72 -8.13 34.77
N THR A 42 -6.91 -8.50 35.74
CA THR A 42 -6.40 -7.60 36.77
C THR A 42 -5.24 -6.74 36.28
N LEU A 43 -4.91 -5.66 37.00
CA LEU A 43 -3.75 -4.85 36.69
C LEU A 43 -2.45 -5.68 36.69
N GLU A 44 -2.30 -6.60 37.63
CA GLU A 44 -1.13 -7.50 37.73
C GLU A 44 -1.00 -8.39 36.48
N VAL A 45 -2.12 -8.92 35.96
CA VAL A 45 -2.14 -9.68 34.71
C VAL A 45 -1.70 -8.79 33.52
N CYS A 46 -2.23 -7.57 33.44
CA CYS A 46 -1.83 -6.62 32.40
C CYS A 46 -0.36 -6.20 32.49
N GLU A 47 0.19 -6.09 33.71
CA GLU A 47 1.63 -5.83 33.91
C GLU A 47 2.48 -6.99 33.40
N LYS A 48 2.15 -8.23 33.73
CA LYS A 48 2.86 -9.41 33.21
C LYS A 48 2.84 -9.46 31.68
N MET A 49 1.69 -9.15 31.07
CA MET A 49 1.56 -9.07 29.61
C MET A 49 2.41 -7.94 29.03
N ALA A 50 2.44 -6.77 29.68
CA ALA A 50 3.18 -5.60 29.19
C ALA A 50 4.70 -5.82 29.24
N PHE A 51 5.22 -6.42 30.31
CA PHE A 51 6.63 -6.78 30.43
C PHE A 51 7.04 -7.96 29.52
N GLY A 52 6.10 -8.83 29.15
CA GLY A 52 6.33 -9.94 28.24
C GLY A 52 6.48 -9.55 26.77
N ARG A 53 6.03 -8.34 26.40
CA ARG A 53 6.14 -7.80 25.04
C ARG A 53 6.33 -6.28 25.08
N THR A 54 7.49 -5.83 24.64
CA THR A 54 7.88 -4.40 24.62
C THR A 54 8.21 -3.86 23.22
N ASP A 55 8.29 -4.73 22.23
CA ASP A 55 8.55 -4.40 20.85
C ASP A 55 7.26 -3.99 20.10
N ASN A 56 7.43 -3.17 19.09
CA ASN A 56 6.36 -2.69 18.20
C ASN A 56 5.22 -1.98 18.95
N ILE A 57 5.59 -1.10 19.89
CA ILE A 57 4.63 -0.36 20.73
C ILE A 57 4.96 1.12 20.71
N PHE A 58 3.94 1.95 20.42
CA PHE A 58 3.97 3.38 20.74
C PHE A 58 3.03 3.66 21.92
N VAL A 59 3.46 4.58 22.77
CA VAL A 59 2.65 5.13 23.86
C VAL A 59 2.35 6.59 23.61
N ALA A 60 1.14 7.02 24.02
CA ALA A 60 0.77 8.42 24.13
C ALA A 60 0.94 8.88 25.56
N LYS A 61 1.66 9.98 25.80
CA LYS A 61 1.89 10.58 27.12
C LYS A 61 1.29 11.96 27.19
N ASP A 62 0.65 12.30 28.31
CA ASP A 62 0.34 13.68 28.70
C ASP A 62 1.24 14.04 29.90
N GLY A 63 2.30 14.79 29.62
CA GLY A 63 3.42 14.92 30.53
C GLY A 63 4.11 13.58 30.78
N ASP A 64 4.17 13.13 32.04
CA ASP A 64 4.79 11.85 32.39
C ASP A 64 3.80 10.67 32.37
N ARG A 65 2.50 10.95 32.30
CA ARG A 65 1.45 9.91 32.36
C ARG A 65 1.21 9.29 31.01
N VAL A 66 1.25 7.95 30.92
CA VAL A 66 0.78 7.20 29.74
C VAL A 66 -0.75 7.21 29.73
N VAL A 67 -1.34 7.65 28.61
CA VAL A 67 -2.79 7.83 28.44
C VAL A 67 -3.38 7.00 27.31
N GLY A 68 -2.52 6.36 26.52
CA GLY A 68 -2.91 5.47 25.42
C GLY A 68 -1.71 4.72 24.88
N PHE A 69 -1.98 3.69 24.08
CA PHE A 69 -0.94 2.97 23.34
C PHE A 69 -1.49 2.31 22.08
N VAL A 70 -0.60 1.99 21.16
CA VAL A 70 -0.85 1.14 19.99
C VAL A 70 0.21 0.06 19.92
N VAL A 71 -0.22 -1.17 19.59
CA VAL A 71 0.64 -2.32 19.29
C VAL A 71 0.42 -2.69 17.83
N TYR A 72 1.49 -2.87 17.10
CA TYR A 72 1.45 -3.24 15.68
C TYR A 72 2.38 -4.42 15.41
N GLY A 73 2.24 -5.05 14.25
CA GLY A 73 3.07 -6.18 13.84
C GLY A 73 2.70 -6.65 12.44
N ASP A 74 3.20 -7.82 12.09
CA ASP A 74 2.81 -8.57 10.89
C ASP A 74 2.05 -9.83 11.28
N ARG A 75 1.46 -10.49 10.30
CA ARG A 75 0.79 -11.78 10.49
C ARG A 75 1.72 -12.97 10.25
N GLY A 76 3.02 -12.71 10.11
CA GLY A 76 4.04 -13.73 9.93
C GLY A 76 3.88 -14.52 8.63
N GLU A 77 4.31 -15.77 8.65
CA GLU A 77 4.31 -16.66 7.49
C GLU A 77 2.90 -16.98 6.97
N GLU A 78 1.85 -16.85 7.80
CA GLU A 78 0.47 -17.12 7.40
C GLU A 78 -0.06 -16.08 6.40
N ASN A 79 0.39 -14.81 6.51
CA ASN A 79 0.04 -13.76 5.57
C ASN A 79 1.10 -12.65 5.58
N PRO A 80 2.23 -12.86 4.89
CA PRO A 80 3.38 -11.94 4.90
C PRO A 80 3.09 -10.57 4.28
N GLU A 81 1.99 -10.45 3.53
CA GLU A 81 1.57 -9.19 2.89
C GLU A 81 0.65 -8.34 3.76
N THR A 82 0.33 -8.79 4.97
CA THR A 82 -0.64 -8.10 5.84
C THR A 82 0.02 -7.66 7.13
N GLY A 83 0.09 -6.36 7.33
CA GLY A 83 0.39 -5.75 8.63
C GLY A 83 -0.85 -5.78 9.53
N GLU A 84 -0.67 -5.70 10.84
CA GLU A 84 -1.78 -5.72 11.80
C GLU A 84 -1.63 -4.62 12.86
N ILE A 85 -2.71 -3.87 13.09
CA ILE A 85 -2.89 -3.11 14.31
C ILE A 85 -3.47 -4.07 15.36
N ILE A 86 -2.60 -4.62 16.18
CA ILE A 86 -2.93 -5.70 17.13
C ILE A 86 -3.79 -5.17 18.28
N ALA A 87 -3.49 -3.96 18.77
CA ALA A 87 -4.24 -3.33 19.85
C ALA A 87 -4.07 -1.80 19.79
N ILE A 88 -5.13 -1.08 20.07
CA ILE A 88 -5.09 0.37 20.30
C ILE A 88 -6.07 0.73 21.42
N TYR A 89 -5.55 1.35 22.47
CA TYR A 89 -6.34 1.76 23.61
C TYR A 89 -5.98 3.16 24.07
N VAL A 90 -6.99 3.90 24.48
CA VAL A 90 -6.89 5.25 25.05
C VAL A 90 -7.82 5.32 26.25
N LEU A 91 -7.42 5.99 27.34
CA LEU A 91 -8.27 6.23 28.48
C LEU A 91 -9.52 7.05 28.09
N ALA A 92 -10.67 6.75 28.67
CA ALA A 92 -11.95 7.36 28.29
C ALA A 92 -11.95 8.89 28.37
N GLU A 93 -11.24 9.45 29.34
CA GLU A 93 -11.09 10.89 29.53
C GLU A 93 -10.34 11.61 28.39
N TYR A 94 -9.68 10.85 27.52
CA TYR A 94 -8.99 11.37 26.32
C TYR A 94 -9.74 11.08 25.00
N TYR A 95 -10.98 10.56 25.08
CA TYR A 95 -11.78 10.37 23.86
C TYR A 95 -12.11 11.72 23.21
N GLY A 96 -12.07 11.77 21.90
CA GLY A 96 -12.36 12.98 21.14
C GLY A 96 -11.24 14.03 21.13
N THR A 97 -10.12 13.80 21.84
CA THR A 97 -8.99 14.77 21.92
C THR A 97 -7.96 14.60 20.79
N GLY A 98 -8.11 13.59 19.93
CA GLY A 98 -7.17 13.31 18.85
C GLY A 98 -6.05 12.32 19.21
N VAL A 99 -5.89 11.91 20.46
CA VAL A 99 -4.87 10.97 20.92
C VAL A 99 -4.95 9.63 20.17
N GLY A 100 -6.15 9.07 20.04
CA GLY A 100 -6.36 7.82 19.31
C GLY A 100 -5.93 7.92 17.85
N ARG A 101 -6.21 9.04 17.19
CA ARG A 101 -5.79 9.30 15.80
C ARG A 101 -4.27 9.35 15.68
N GLN A 102 -3.57 10.07 16.56
CA GLN A 102 -2.11 10.15 16.54
C GLN A 102 -1.45 8.77 16.78
N LEU A 103 -2.01 7.95 17.68
CA LEU A 103 -1.53 6.58 17.89
C LEU A 103 -1.76 5.69 16.66
N MET A 104 -2.94 5.79 16.02
CA MET A 104 -3.25 5.06 14.80
C MET A 104 -2.28 5.45 13.67
N GLU A 105 -2.07 6.75 13.45
CA GLU A 105 -1.12 7.27 12.46
C GLU A 105 0.30 6.75 12.72
N ALA A 106 0.76 6.72 13.98
CA ALA A 106 2.08 6.20 14.34
C ALA A 106 2.21 4.69 14.07
N GLY A 107 1.17 3.90 14.36
CA GLY A 107 1.14 2.46 14.06
C GLY A 107 1.11 2.18 12.57
N MET A 108 0.24 2.86 11.83
CA MET A 108 0.10 2.70 10.37
C MET A 108 1.37 3.13 9.62
N GLU A 109 2.09 4.17 10.07
CA GLU A 109 3.37 4.57 9.47
C GLU A 109 4.42 3.46 9.54
N GLN A 110 4.43 2.64 10.61
CA GLN A 110 5.33 1.49 10.70
C GLN A 110 4.91 0.33 9.78
N LEU A 111 3.64 0.30 9.38
CA LEU A 111 3.06 -0.73 8.53
C LEU A 111 2.89 -0.29 7.07
N LYS A 112 3.41 0.88 6.69
CA LYS A 112 3.26 1.44 5.34
C LYS A 112 3.84 0.58 4.21
N GLY A 113 4.77 -0.33 4.54
CA GLY A 113 5.33 -1.31 3.59
C GLY A 113 4.40 -2.48 3.29
N TYR A 114 3.32 -2.64 4.04
CA TYR A 114 2.34 -3.69 3.79
C TYR A 114 1.23 -3.18 2.86
N PRO A 115 0.90 -3.91 1.79
CA PRO A 115 -0.19 -3.55 0.88
C PRO A 115 -1.56 -3.56 1.57
N ARG A 116 -1.68 -4.33 2.65
CA ARG A 116 -2.89 -4.45 3.45
C ARG A 116 -2.56 -4.34 4.94
N ILE A 117 -3.39 -3.61 5.68
CA ILE A 117 -3.32 -3.58 7.14
C ILE A 117 -4.66 -4.05 7.68
N CYS A 118 -4.67 -4.97 8.64
CA CYS A 118 -5.90 -5.43 9.27
C CYS A 118 -5.92 -5.10 10.77
N LEU A 119 -7.09 -5.22 11.34
CA LEU A 119 -7.33 -5.24 12.77
C LEU A 119 -8.60 -6.05 13.07
N TRP A 120 -8.73 -6.49 14.32
CA TRP A 120 -9.93 -7.12 14.84
C TRP A 120 -10.61 -6.23 15.86
N VAL A 121 -11.93 -6.17 15.81
CA VAL A 121 -12.73 -5.34 16.72
C VAL A 121 -14.00 -6.09 17.13
N LEU A 122 -14.39 -5.97 18.40
CA LEU A 122 -15.66 -6.52 18.85
C LEU A 122 -16.81 -5.98 18.01
N LYS A 123 -17.64 -6.88 17.47
CA LYS A 123 -18.76 -6.57 16.55
C LYS A 123 -19.74 -5.54 17.17
N ASP A 124 -19.93 -5.60 18.47
CA ASP A 124 -20.84 -4.71 19.19
C ASP A 124 -20.18 -3.41 19.67
N ASN A 125 -18.87 -3.22 19.42
CA ASN A 125 -18.16 -1.99 19.75
C ASN A 125 -18.30 -0.93 18.63
N GLY A 126 -19.52 -0.44 18.45
CA GLY A 126 -19.82 0.54 17.39
C GLY A 126 -19.04 1.85 17.47
N ARG A 127 -18.49 2.22 18.68
CA ARG A 127 -17.61 3.39 18.79
C ARG A 127 -16.25 3.12 18.16
N ALA A 128 -15.63 1.96 18.44
CA ALA A 128 -14.34 1.60 17.87
C ALA A 128 -14.48 1.39 16.35
N ILE A 129 -15.53 0.72 15.88
CA ILE A 129 -15.80 0.55 14.44
C ILE A 129 -15.83 1.90 13.73
N ARG A 130 -16.60 2.88 14.21
CA ARG A 130 -16.62 4.23 13.61
C ARG A 130 -15.28 4.95 13.67
N PHE A 131 -14.45 4.70 14.69
CA PHE A 131 -13.10 5.24 14.76
C PHE A 131 -12.22 4.65 13.67
N TYR A 132 -12.27 3.34 13.46
CA TYR A 132 -11.52 2.66 12.40
C TYR A 132 -12.02 3.03 11.00
N GLU A 133 -13.33 3.16 10.81
CA GLU A 133 -13.89 3.65 9.53
C GLU A 133 -13.37 5.06 9.17
N LYS A 134 -13.27 5.96 10.15
CA LYS A 134 -12.68 7.30 9.96
C LYS A 134 -11.17 7.25 9.65
N SER A 135 -10.50 6.17 10.04
CA SER A 135 -9.09 5.91 9.71
C SER A 135 -8.94 5.17 8.38
N GLY A 136 -10.02 4.94 7.64
CA GLY A 136 -10.02 4.31 6.32
C GLY A 136 -10.20 2.79 6.31
N PHE A 137 -10.36 2.15 7.47
CA PHE A 137 -10.65 0.73 7.56
C PHE A 137 -12.09 0.41 7.18
N ARG A 138 -12.32 -0.78 6.61
CA ARG A 138 -13.66 -1.30 6.29
C ARG A 138 -13.76 -2.77 6.66
N PRO A 139 -14.95 -3.26 7.10
CA PRO A 139 -15.16 -4.69 7.28
C PRO A 139 -14.95 -5.45 5.97
N ASP A 140 -14.29 -6.60 6.02
CA ASP A 140 -14.09 -7.49 4.85
C ASP A 140 -14.94 -8.76 4.89
N GLY A 141 -15.81 -8.88 5.88
CA GLY A 141 -16.75 -10.00 6.03
C GLY A 141 -16.26 -11.13 6.94
N GLU A 142 -15.00 -11.12 7.36
CA GLU A 142 -14.48 -12.11 8.31
C GLU A 142 -15.00 -11.83 9.72
N GLU A 143 -15.46 -12.89 10.39
CA GLU A 143 -15.96 -12.86 11.76
C GLU A 143 -15.39 -14.04 12.54
N LEU A 144 -14.92 -13.78 13.77
CA LEU A 144 -14.37 -14.79 14.69
C LEU A 144 -15.10 -14.74 16.02
N PHE A 145 -15.74 -15.84 16.41
CA PHE A 145 -16.35 -15.95 17.74
C PHE A 145 -15.31 -16.41 18.78
N HIS A 146 -15.21 -15.67 19.87
CA HIS A 146 -14.34 -15.98 20.99
C HIS A 146 -15.15 -16.57 22.16
N PRO A 147 -15.12 -17.90 22.37
CA PRO A 147 -15.92 -18.53 23.44
C PRO A 147 -15.62 -17.99 24.85
N ARG A 148 -14.37 -17.60 25.12
CA ARG A 148 -13.97 -17.07 26.44
C ARG A 148 -14.51 -15.66 26.70
N LEU A 149 -14.65 -14.87 25.66
CA LEU A 149 -15.22 -13.52 25.71
C LEU A 149 -16.75 -13.56 25.60
N ALA A 150 -17.32 -14.67 25.11
CA ALA A 150 -18.71 -14.81 24.68
C ALA A 150 -19.12 -13.68 23.70
N ALA A 151 -18.21 -13.30 22.82
CA ALA A 151 -18.39 -12.21 21.87
C ALA A 151 -17.71 -12.54 20.53
N SER A 152 -18.23 -11.93 19.45
CA SER A 152 -17.63 -11.99 18.12
C SER A 152 -16.79 -10.76 17.84
N GLU A 153 -15.68 -10.95 17.13
CA GLU A 153 -14.91 -9.89 16.51
C GLU A 153 -15.12 -9.93 14.99
N ILE A 154 -15.14 -8.77 14.38
CA ILE A 154 -15.09 -8.61 12.93
C ILE A 154 -13.70 -8.12 12.54
N ARG A 155 -13.22 -8.60 11.38
CA ARG A 155 -11.99 -8.07 10.80
C ARG A 155 -12.31 -6.80 10.02
N MET A 156 -11.52 -5.78 10.25
CA MET A 156 -11.53 -4.58 9.42
C MET A 156 -10.18 -4.45 8.73
N VAL A 157 -10.20 -4.00 7.48
CA VAL A 157 -9.01 -3.88 6.63
C VAL A 157 -8.87 -2.46 6.10
N PHE A 158 -7.63 -2.01 6.07
CA PHE A 158 -7.18 -0.85 5.35
C PHE A 158 -6.34 -1.35 4.18
N GLU A 159 -6.81 -1.14 2.97
CA GLU A 159 -6.14 -1.58 1.74
C GLU A 159 -5.12 -0.55 1.25
N GLY A 160 -4.43 0.09 2.17
CA GLY A 160 -3.36 1.04 1.92
C GLY A 160 -3.78 2.23 1.06
N ASN A 161 -2.83 3.06 0.69
CA ASN A 161 -2.95 3.97 -0.44
C ASN A 161 -2.67 3.17 -1.73
N ARG A 162 -3.51 2.14 -2.00
CA ARG A 162 -3.44 1.50 -3.30
C ARG A 162 -3.61 2.57 -4.35
N MET A 163 -2.72 2.56 -5.31
CA MET A 163 -2.90 3.41 -6.47
C MET A 163 -4.24 3.08 -7.10
N ARG A 164 -5.02 4.11 -7.36
CA ARG A 164 -6.28 3.98 -8.09
C ARG A 164 -6.45 5.18 -8.99
N ILE A 165 -6.09 4.98 -10.24
CA ILE A 165 -6.28 5.97 -11.30
C ILE A 165 -7.38 5.44 -12.20
N GLU A 166 -8.48 6.17 -12.28
CA GLU A 166 -9.60 5.84 -13.15
C GLU A 166 -9.63 6.78 -14.35
N THR A 167 -9.82 6.18 -15.51
CA THR A 167 -10.10 6.90 -16.76
C THR A 167 -11.53 6.60 -17.23
N GLU A 168 -11.86 6.93 -18.45
CA GLU A 168 -13.15 6.53 -19.05
C GLU A 168 -13.28 5.01 -19.13
N ARG A 169 -12.22 4.30 -19.56
CA ARG A 169 -12.25 2.87 -19.90
C ARG A 169 -11.35 2.00 -19.01
N LEU A 170 -10.37 2.60 -18.30
CA LEU A 170 -9.32 1.89 -17.61
C LEU A 170 -9.34 2.17 -16.11
N MET A 171 -8.85 1.20 -15.35
CA MET A 171 -8.42 1.36 -13.97
C MET A 171 -6.95 0.92 -13.86
N ILE A 172 -6.09 1.81 -13.36
CA ILE A 172 -4.69 1.52 -13.03
C ILE A 172 -4.61 1.44 -11.52
N THR A 173 -4.09 0.33 -11.00
CA THR A 173 -4.06 0.04 -9.57
C THR A 173 -2.75 -0.63 -9.18
N ASP A 174 -2.61 -1.08 -7.93
CA ASP A 174 -1.49 -1.91 -7.51
C ASP A 174 -1.77 -3.39 -7.88
N PHE A 175 -0.71 -4.16 -8.15
CA PHE A 175 -0.83 -5.60 -8.30
C PHE A 175 -1.33 -6.27 -7.02
N THR A 176 -1.98 -7.41 -7.21
CA THR A 176 -2.33 -8.37 -6.16
C THR A 176 -1.89 -9.75 -6.58
N MET A 177 -1.62 -10.65 -5.64
CA MET A 177 -1.07 -11.98 -5.97
C MET A 177 -1.99 -12.83 -6.85
N ASP A 178 -3.28 -12.60 -6.80
CA ASP A 178 -4.28 -13.25 -7.67
C ASP A 178 -4.16 -12.85 -9.14
N MET A 179 -3.47 -11.73 -9.44
CA MET A 179 -3.19 -11.29 -10.82
C MET A 179 -2.01 -12.03 -11.47
N ALA A 180 -1.27 -12.88 -10.74
CA ALA A 180 -0.09 -13.56 -11.27
C ALA A 180 -0.39 -14.40 -12.51
N GLY A 181 -1.55 -15.08 -12.54
CA GLY A 181 -1.99 -15.85 -13.72
C GLY A 181 -2.25 -14.98 -14.95
N ASP A 182 -2.77 -13.76 -14.76
CA ASP A 182 -2.96 -12.81 -15.86
C ASP A 182 -1.62 -12.26 -16.34
N VAL A 183 -0.71 -11.92 -15.43
CA VAL A 183 0.64 -11.46 -15.74
C VAL A 183 1.39 -12.51 -16.54
N HIS A 184 1.35 -13.78 -16.13
CA HIS A 184 1.93 -14.90 -16.87
C HIS A 184 1.39 -14.97 -18.31
N ARG A 185 0.06 -15.02 -18.47
CA ARG A 185 -0.58 -15.08 -19.80
C ARG A 185 -0.21 -13.89 -20.68
N ASN A 186 -0.24 -12.68 -20.13
CA ASN A 186 0.06 -11.45 -20.84
C ASN A 186 1.54 -11.37 -21.25
N SER A 187 2.45 -11.91 -20.43
CA SER A 187 3.89 -11.91 -20.72
C SER A 187 4.28 -12.83 -21.89
N LEU A 188 3.50 -13.86 -22.14
CA LEU A 188 3.75 -14.82 -23.25
C LEU A 188 3.36 -14.29 -24.63
N ASP A 189 2.80 -13.08 -24.71
CA ASP A 189 2.47 -12.42 -25.97
C ASP A 189 3.70 -12.27 -26.87
N GLU A 190 3.55 -12.53 -28.18
CA GLU A 190 4.68 -12.49 -29.13
C GLU A 190 5.32 -11.11 -29.25
N GLU A 191 4.52 -10.04 -29.15
CA GLU A 191 5.05 -8.66 -29.16
C GLU A 191 5.84 -8.37 -27.89
N ASN A 192 5.46 -8.95 -26.74
CA ASN A 192 6.22 -8.86 -25.49
C ASN A 192 7.58 -9.54 -25.65
N ARG A 193 7.61 -10.77 -26.16
CA ARG A 193 8.87 -11.51 -26.45
C ARG A 193 9.78 -10.74 -27.41
N ARG A 194 9.21 -9.98 -28.33
CA ARG A 194 9.96 -9.22 -29.34
C ARG A 194 10.56 -7.93 -28.77
N PHE A 195 9.81 -7.18 -28.00
CA PHE A 195 10.17 -5.83 -27.59
C PHE A 195 10.65 -5.69 -26.15
N VAL A 196 10.25 -6.60 -25.26
CA VAL A 196 10.63 -6.63 -23.83
C VAL A 196 10.87 -8.08 -23.36
N PRO A 197 11.87 -8.77 -23.96
CA PRO A 197 12.10 -10.19 -23.70
C PRO A 197 12.47 -10.52 -22.25
N ASP A 198 12.96 -9.57 -21.50
CA ASP A 198 13.28 -9.65 -20.06
C ASP A 198 12.03 -9.62 -19.16
N GLU A 199 10.84 -9.31 -19.72
CA GLU A 199 9.56 -9.32 -19.02
C GLU A 199 8.67 -10.50 -19.42
N VAL A 200 9.27 -11.59 -19.90
CA VAL A 200 8.57 -12.84 -20.26
C VAL A 200 8.73 -13.84 -19.12
N PHE A 201 7.59 -14.24 -18.54
CA PHE A 201 7.52 -15.23 -17.47
C PHE A 201 7.08 -16.58 -18.05
N GLU A 202 7.99 -17.54 -18.15
CA GLU A 202 7.71 -18.84 -18.78
C GLU A 202 6.80 -19.72 -17.93
N THR A 203 6.73 -19.47 -16.61
CA THR A 203 5.84 -20.16 -15.68
C THR A 203 5.01 -19.19 -14.86
N GLU A 204 3.87 -19.65 -14.33
CA GLU A 204 3.05 -18.85 -13.41
C GLU A 204 3.80 -18.54 -12.10
N GLU A 205 4.74 -19.42 -11.69
CA GLU A 205 5.57 -19.18 -10.49
C GLU A 205 6.53 -18.02 -10.71
N ASP A 206 7.18 -17.94 -11.88
CA ASP A 206 8.03 -16.78 -12.23
C ASP A 206 7.22 -15.47 -12.19
N ALA A 207 6.01 -15.48 -12.75
CA ALA A 207 5.12 -14.34 -12.70
C ALA A 207 4.70 -13.99 -11.27
N ARG A 208 4.47 -14.99 -10.41
CA ARG A 208 4.13 -14.81 -8.99
C ARG A 208 5.28 -14.16 -8.22
N GLU A 209 6.52 -14.62 -8.43
CA GLU A 209 7.70 -14.01 -7.83
C GLU A 209 7.87 -12.55 -8.28
N ALA A 210 7.70 -12.29 -9.58
CA ALA A 210 7.77 -10.94 -10.14
C ALA A 210 6.69 -10.02 -9.54
N VAL A 211 5.44 -10.47 -9.46
CA VAL A 211 4.33 -9.72 -8.84
C VAL A 211 4.65 -9.43 -7.37
N GLY A 212 5.12 -10.41 -6.60
CA GLY A 212 5.52 -10.22 -5.20
C GLY A 212 6.63 -9.17 -5.05
N PHE A 213 7.64 -9.21 -5.92
CA PHE A 213 8.69 -8.19 -5.97
C PHE A 213 8.10 -6.80 -6.27
N LEU A 214 7.25 -6.65 -7.29
CA LEU A 214 6.65 -5.37 -7.67
C LEU A 214 5.79 -4.79 -6.53
N MET A 215 5.01 -5.63 -5.86
CA MET A 215 4.21 -5.23 -4.69
C MET A 215 5.09 -4.65 -3.58
N SER A 216 6.28 -5.22 -3.36
CA SER A 216 7.24 -4.72 -2.36
C SER A 216 7.82 -3.34 -2.69
N GLN A 217 7.67 -2.85 -3.92
CA GLN A 217 8.20 -1.55 -4.37
C GLN A 217 7.24 -0.38 -4.14
N TYR A 218 5.95 -0.60 -3.93
CA TYR A 218 4.94 0.48 -3.90
C TYR A 218 5.13 1.51 -2.78
N GLY A 219 5.77 1.15 -1.67
CA GLY A 219 6.13 2.06 -0.58
C GLY A 219 7.46 2.82 -0.81
N ARG A 220 8.18 2.53 -1.88
CA ARG A 220 9.53 3.04 -2.15
C ARG A 220 9.50 4.13 -3.22
N THR A 221 10.42 5.08 -3.11
CA THR A 221 10.62 6.13 -4.12
C THR A 221 11.83 5.88 -5.00
N ASP A 222 12.66 4.90 -4.69
CA ASP A 222 13.90 4.56 -5.39
C ASP A 222 13.76 3.33 -6.32
N GLY A 223 12.70 2.54 -6.17
CA GLY A 223 12.42 1.35 -6.97
C GLY A 223 11.52 1.60 -8.20
N PRO A 224 11.31 0.56 -9.03
CA PRO A 224 10.35 0.61 -10.12
C PRO A 224 8.91 0.68 -9.59
N GLN A 225 8.09 1.46 -10.26
CA GLN A 225 6.65 1.56 -9.98
C GLN A 225 5.90 1.00 -11.19
N VAL A 226 5.50 -0.27 -11.11
CA VAL A 226 4.81 -0.98 -12.19
C VAL A 226 3.37 -1.27 -11.75
N HIS A 227 2.40 -0.89 -12.55
CA HIS A 227 1.00 -0.94 -12.18
C HIS A 227 0.17 -1.61 -13.29
N PRO A 228 -0.71 -2.58 -12.97
CA PRO A 228 -1.58 -3.24 -13.94
C PRO A 228 -2.59 -2.24 -14.51
N VAL A 229 -2.91 -2.43 -15.78
CA VAL A 229 -3.95 -1.72 -16.51
C VAL A 229 -5.13 -2.66 -16.69
N LEU A 230 -6.24 -2.36 -16.03
CA LEU A 230 -7.45 -3.15 -16.06
C LEU A 230 -8.53 -2.47 -16.91
N LEU A 231 -9.30 -3.24 -17.67
CA LEU A 231 -10.55 -2.76 -18.25
C LEU A 231 -11.60 -2.54 -17.15
N LYS A 232 -12.24 -1.38 -17.10
CA LYS A 232 -13.25 -1.08 -16.06
C LYS A 232 -14.49 -1.98 -16.15
N ASP A 233 -14.89 -2.36 -17.35
CA ASP A 233 -16.12 -3.11 -17.58
C ASP A 233 -16.00 -4.60 -17.17
N SER A 234 -14.81 -5.20 -17.40
CA SER A 234 -14.58 -6.62 -17.12
C SER A 234 -13.69 -6.89 -15.91
N GLY A 235 -12.89 -5.91 -15.49
CA GLY A 235 -11.83 -6.10 -14.50
C GLY A 235 -10.60 -6.85 -15.05
N GLU A 236 -10.58 -7.16 -16.36
CA GLU A 236 -9.52 -7.93 -16.99
C GLU A 236 -8.22 -7.12 -17.06
N ASN A 237 -7.10 -7.74 -16.66
CA ASN A 237 -5.77 -7.16 -16.79
C ASN A 237 -5.29 -7.29 -18.23
N ILE A 238 -5.16 -6.16 -18.93
CA ILE A 238 -4.77 -6.07 -20.33
C ILE A 238 -3.31 -5.64 -20.54
N GLY A 239 -2.55 -5.48 -19.48
CA GLY A 239 -1.16 -5.04 -19.53
C GLY A 239 -0.75 -4.20 -18.33
N TYR A 240 0.28 -3.39 -18.48
CA TYR A 240 0.81 -2.55 -17.40
C TYR A 240 1.27 -1.19 -17.91
N VAL A 241 1.47 -0.26 -16.97
CA VAL A 241 2.20 0.99 -17.13
C VAL A 241 3.21 1.12 -15.99
N GLN A 242 4.41 1.63 -16.30
CA GLN A 242 5.49 1.68 -15.30
C GLN A 242 6.27 2.99 -15.32
N MET A 243 6.93 3.28 -14.20
CA MET A 243 7.92 4.33 -14.05
C MET A 243 9.19 3.71 -13.45
N ALA A 244 10.17 3.41 -14.29
CA ALA A 244 11.41 2.76 -13.91
C ALA A 244 12.50 3.78 -13.56
N PRO A 245 13.33 3.55 -12.52
CA PRO A 245 14.48 4.41 -12.23
C PRO A 245 15.57 4.24 -13.28
N LEU A 246 16.20 5.35 -13.64
CA LEU A 246 17.43 5.39 -14.44
C LEU A 246 18.59 5.95 -13.64
N ASP A 247 19.81 5.71 -14.11
CA ASP A 247 21.00 6.34 -13.55
C ASP A 247 20.89 7.87 -13.57
N GLY A 248 21.41 8.53 -12.55
CA GLY A 248 21.37 10.01 -12.45
C GLY A 248 20.07 10.60 -11.93
N GLY A 249 19.14 9.77 -11.43
CA GLY A 249 17.90 10.24 -10.78
C GLY A 249 16.76 10.58 -11.73
N THR A 250 16.91 10.31 -13.04
CA THR A 250 15.83 10.39 -14.03
C THR A 250 14.97 9.13 -14.01
N ARG A 251 13.82 9.17 -14.67
CA ARG A 251 12.87 8.05 -14.77
C ARG A 251 12.49 7.79 -16.20
N GLU A 252 12.20 6.52 -16.50
CA GLU A 252 11.69 6.08 -17.79
C GLU A 252 10.24 5.61 -17.65
N ILE A 253 9.38 6.07 -18.58
CA ILE A 253 8.04 5.54 -18.76
C ILE A 253 8.10 4.28 -19.60
N GLY A 254 7.50 3.19 -19.10
CA GLY A 254 7.27 1.96 -19.85
C GLY A 254 5.78 1.62 -19.85
N TYR A 255 5.36 0.84 -20.82
CA TYR A 255 4.00 0.32 -20.91
C TYR A 255 3.93 -0.85 -21.88
N HIS A 256 3.03 -1.76 -21.59
CA HIS A 256 2.65 -2.86 -22.47
C HIS A 256 1.13 -3.04 -22.46
N ILE A 257 0.54 -3.28 -23.61
CA ILE A 257 -0.86 -3.71 -23.77
C ILE A 257 -0.85 -4.95 -24.65
N THR A 258 -1.46 -6.04 -24.20
CA THR A 258 -1.51 -7.31 -24.93
C THR A 258 -2.08 -7.12 -26.33
N THR A 259 -1.58 -7.89 -27.30
CA THR A 259 -1.84 -7.73 -28.73
C THR A 259 -3.33 -7.66 -29.06
N GLN A 260 -4.16 -8.46 -28.38
CA GLN A 260 -5.62 -8.48 -28.61
C GLN A 260 -6.31 -7.15 -28.27
N TYR A 261 -5.69 -6.28 -27.45
CA TYR A 261 -6.21 -4.98 -27.05
C TYR A 261 -5.47 -3.80 -27.68
N THR A 262 -4.46 -4.05 -28.52
CA THR A 262 -3.74 -2.99 -29.21
C THR A 262 -4.62 -2.28 -30.24
N GLY A 263 -4.21 -1.09 -30.70
CA GLY A 263 -4.97 -0.30 -31.68
C GLY A 263 -6.18 0.46 -31.11
N ASN A 264 -6.61 0.19 -29.87
CA ASN A 264 -7.75 0.84 -29.23
C ASN A 264 -7.42 2.13 -28.47
N GLY A 265 -6.13 2.52 -28.43
CA GLY A 265 -5.67 3.71 -27.72
C GLY A 265 -5.44 3.56 -26.22
N TYR A 266 -5.57 2.35 -25.67
CA TYR A 266 -5.44 2.09 -24.22
C TYR A 266 -4.07 2.47 -23.68
N ALA A 267 -2.96 2.18 -24.36
CA ALA A 267 -1.63 2.61 -23.94
C ALA A 267 -1.52 4.13 -23.79
N THR A 268 -2.05 4.90 -24.75
CA THR A 268 -2.06 6.37 -24.69
C THR A 268 -2.90 6.87 -23.51
N GLU A 269 -4.07 6.26 -23.29
CA GLU A 269 -4.98 6.61 -22.18
C GLU A 269 -4.31 6.31 -20.83
N ALA A 270 -3.70 5.13 -20.68
CA ALA A 270 -2.98 4.73 -19.48
C ALA A 270 -1.81 5.66 -19.16
N VAL A 271 -0.93 5.93 -20.14
CA VAL A 271 0.23 6.82 -19.93
C VAL A 271 -0.19 8.24 -19.57
N ARG A 272 -1.21 8.80 -20.24
CA ARG A 272 -1.72 10.15 -19.94
C ARG A 272 -2.26 10.28 -18.52
N ALA A 273 -2.94 9.24 -18.02
CA ALA A 273 -3.50 9.23 -16.68
C ALA A 273 -2.44 8.95 -15.60
N PHE A 274 -1.52 8.04 -15.88
CA PHE A 274 -0.50 7.59 -14.94
C PHE A 274 0.62 8.61 -14.72
N LEU A 275 1.11 9.23 -15.79
CA LEU A 275 2.29 10.07 -15.76
C LEU A 275 2.20 11.25 -14.77
N PRO A 276 1.13 12.08 -14.77
CA PRO A 276 1.04 13.20 -13.82
C PRO A 276 0.99 12.74 -12.36
N VAL A 277 0.28 11.66 -12.07
CA VAL A 277 0.16 11.11 -10.71
C VAL A 277 1.53 10.62 -10.21
N MET A 278 2.28 9.92 -11.06
CA MET A 278 3.60 9.44 -10.68
C MET A 278 4.64 10.55 -10.61
N ALA A 279 4.56 11.54 -11.47
CA ALA A 279 5.44 12.69 -11.43
C ALA A 279 5.30 13.47 -10.11
N GLU A 280 4.06 13.65 -9.65
CA GLU A 280 3.78 14.26 -8.34
C GLU A 280 4.27 13.37 -7.18
N LYS A 281 3.88 12.08 -7.18
CA LYS A 281 4.24 11.11 -6.13
C LYS A 281 5.76 10.99 -5.95
N LEU A 282 6.54 11.01 -7.03
CA LEU A 282 7.98 10.81 -7.04
C LEU A 282 8.79 12.13 -7.12
N GLY A 283 8.13 13.27 -7.23
CA GLY A 283 8.78 14.58 -7.35
C GLY A 283 9.59 14.76 -8.64
N ILE A 284 9.15 14.12 -9.75
CA ILE A 284 9.89 14.10 -11.02
C ILE A 284 9.52 15.30 -11.89
N ARG A 285 10.53 15.89 -12.55
CA ARG A 285 10.36 17.03 -13.45
C ARG A 285 10.56 16.68 -14.92
N GLU A 286 11.22 15.57 -15.17
CA GLU A 286 11.53 15.10 -16.51
C GLU A 286 11.44 13.58 -16.56
N VAL A 287 10.80 13.05 -17.60
CA VAL A 287 10.64 11.61 -17.84
C VAL A 287 11.11 11.28 -19.24
N GLN A 288 11.90 10.21 -19.37
CA GLN A 288 12.32 9.67 -20.66
C GLN A 288 11.35 8.60 -21.15
N GLY A 289 11.26 8.43 -22.45
CA GLY A 289 10.63 7.28 -23.09
C GLY A 289 11.57 6.76 -24.17
N VAL A 290 11.90 5.47 -24.11
CA VAL A 290 12.79 4.81 -25.05
C VAL A 290 12.06 3.62 -25.69
N CYS A 291 12.21 3.43 -26.98
CA CYS A 291 11.72 2.24 -27.67
C CYS A 291 12.60 1.93 -28.90
N LEU A 292 12.49 0.73 -29.43
CA LEU A 292 13.14 0.37 -30.69
C LEU A 292 12.55 1.21 -31.86
N MET A 293 13.39 1.59 -32.81
CA MET A 293 12.94 2.36 -34.00
C MET A 293 11.84 1.65 -34.79
N GLU A 294 11.85 0.32 -34.82
CA GLU A 294 10.84 -0.49 -35.49
C GLU A 294 9.51 -0.56 -34.71
N ASN A 295 9.50 -0.25 -33.41
CA ASN A 295 8.28 -0.19 -32.62
C ASN A 295 7.52 1.13 -32.87
N THR A 296 6.92 1.23 -34.03
CA THR A 296 6.17 2.43 -34.48
C THR A 296 4.96 2.71 -33.59
N ALA A 297 4.37 1.65 -32.99
CA ALA A 297 3.23 1.79 -32.08
C ALA A 297 3.65 2.55 -30.81
N SER A 298 4.75 2.14 -30.19
CA SER A 298 5.29 2.80 -28.98
C SER A 298 5.70 4.25 -29.28
N ARG A 299 6.37 4.51 -30.41
CA ARG A 299 6.70 5.88 -30.85
C ARG A 299 5.46 6.78 -30.95
N HIS A 300 4.38 6.27 -31.53
CA HIS A 300 3.12 7.02 -31.63
C HIS A 300 2.49 7.30 -30.27
N VAL A 301 2.55 6.36 -29.33
CA VAL A 301 2.05 6.58 -27.97
C VAL A 301 2.85 7.69 -27.27
N LEU A 302 4.19 7.64 -27.30
CA LEU A 302 5.06 8.67 -26.72
C LEU A 302 4.74 10.06 -27.30
N LEU A 303 4.70 10.19 -28.61
CA LEU A 303 4.39 11.48 -29.28
C LEU A 303 2.98 11.99 -28.91
N LYS A 304 1.96 11.12 -28.89
CA LYS A 304 0.58 11.49 -28.46
C LYS A 304 0.51 11.88 -26.99
N CYS A 305 1.43 11.38 -26.16
CA CYS A 305 1.54 11.73 -24.75
C CYS A 305 2.43 12.97 -24.50
N GLY A 306 2.85 13.68 -25.55
CA GLY A 306 3.60 14.93 -25.46
C GLY A 306 5.09 14.76 -25.15
N PHE A 307 5.66 13.59 -25.48
CA PHE A 307 7.10 13.40 -25.46
C PHE A 307 7.74 14.00 -26.72
N GLU A 308 8.82 14.74 -26.53
CA GLU A 308 9.59 15.36 -27.61
C GLU A 308 10.78 14.48 -27.99
N PRO A 309 10.99 14.17 -29.29
CA PRO A 309 12.15 13.40 -29.75
C PRO A 309 13.47 14.10 -29.38
N VAL A 310 14.42 13.36 -28.84
CA VAL A 310 15.76 13.89 -28.51
C VAL A 310 16.89 13.09 -29.17
N PHE A 311 16.62 11.84 -29.57
CA PHE A 311 17.62 11.02 -30.25
C PHE A 311 16.96 9.91 -31.07
N GLU A 312 17.52 9.69 -32.27
CA GLU A 312 17.23 8.56 -33.17
C GLU A 312 18.56 7.99 -33.68
N GLY A 313 18.80 6.69 -33.54
CA GLY A 313 20.02 6.01 -33.96
C GLY A 313 20.43 4.86 -33.09
N THR A 314 21.65 4.37 -33.28
CA THR A 314 22.20 3.22 -32.49
C THR A 314 22.49 3.65 -31.07
N GLY A 315 21.81 3.04 -30.11
CA GLY A 315 21.95 3.27 -28.68
C GLY A 315 21.89 1.99 -27.87
N ASP A 316 22.01 2.12 -26.55
CA ASP A 316 21.81 1.00 -25.63
C ASP A 316 20.31 0.76 -25.42
N TYR A 317 19.88 -0.49 -25.54
CA TYR A 317 18.54 -0.98 -25.23
C TYR A 317 18.64 -2.34 -24.54
N GLN A 318 18.33 -2.37 -23.26
CA GLN A 318 18.43 -3.60 -22.44
C GLN A 318 19.81 -4.27 -22.50
N GLY A 319 20.89 -3.48 -22.48
CA GLY A 319 22.26 -3.97 -22.52
C GLY A 319 22.79 -4.33 -23.92
N GLU A 320 22.00 -4.14 -24.98
CA GLU A 320 22.38 -4.37 -26.37
C GLU A 320 22.41 -3.09 -27.20
N LYS A 321 23.27 -3.05 -28.22
CA LYS A 321 23.27 -1.95 -29.21
C LYS A 321 22.19 -2.19 -30.25
N ARG A 322 21.17 -1.33 -30.23
CA ARG A 322 20.01 -1.41 -31.13
C ARG A 322 19.68 -0.03 -31.70
N GLU A 323 18.94 0.01 -32.78
CA GLU A 323 18.37 1.24 -33.30
C GLU A 323 17.19 1.69 -32.44
N ILE A 324 17.35 2.81 -31.73
CA ILE A 324 16.40 3.31 -30.74
C ILE A 324 15.85 4.69 -31.09
N PHE A 325 14.64 4.92 -30.63
CA PHE A 325 14.02 6.23 -30.51
C PHE A 325 13.99 6.61 -29.02
N ARG A 326 14.55 7.78 -28.69
CA ARG A 326 14.50 8.36 -27.35
C ARG A 326 13.79 9.69 -27.39
N SER A 327 12.91 9.88 -26.43
CA SER A 327 12.13 11.10 -26.27
C SER A 327 12.06 11.51 -24.80
N VAL A 328 11.70 12.76 -24.54
CA VAL A 328 11.65 13.32 -23.20
C VAL A 328 10.36 14.12 -23.03
N ARG A 329 9.75 14.05 -21.87
CA ARG A 329 8.65 14.91 -21.48
C ARG A 329 8.99 15.66 -20.19
N ARG A 330 8.86 16.99 -20.22
CA ARG A 330 8.97 17.87 -19.06
C ARG A 330 7.61 18.02 -18.40
N ILE A 331 7.60 17.93 -17.07
CA ILE A 331 6.39 18.06 -16.25
C ILE A 331 6.38 19.48 -15.68
N PRO A 332 5.36 20.30 -15.96
CA PRO A 332 5.24 21.66 -15.43
C PRO A 332 5.18 21.66 -13.89
N GLU A 333 5.67 22.72 -13.25
CA GLU A 333 5.40 22.94 -11.84
C GLU A 333 3.91 23.25 -11.63
N HIS A 334 3.30 22.61 -10.64
CA HIS A 334 1.95 23.01 -10.22
C HIS A 334 2.00 24.48 -9.73
N GLY A 335 1.44 25.38 -10.53
CA GLY A 335 1.35 26.81 -10.16
C GLY A 335 1.49 27.83 -11.28
N THR A 336 1.71 27.40 -12.53
CA THR A 336 1.68 28.31 -13.69
C THR A 336 0.64 27.83 -14.69
N GLU A 337 -0.64 28.03 -14.36
CA GLU A 337 -1.66 28.21 -15.39
C GLU A 337 -1.53 29.66 -15.89
N GLU A 338 -1.08 29.83 -17.15
CA GLU A 338 -1.40 31.03 -17.94
C GLU A 338 -2.75 30.85 -18.63
#